data_999866e656e87f30584722deab7dcce8
#
_entry.id   999866e656e87f30584722deab7dcce8
#
_cell.length_a   1.000
_cell.length_b   1.000
_cell.length_c   1.000
_cell.angle_alpha   90.00
_cell.angle_beta   90.00
_cell.angle_gamma   90.00
#
_symmetry.space_group_name_H-M   'P 1'
#
loop_
_entity.id
_entity.type
_entity.pdbx_description
1 polymer ?
#
loop_
_entity_poly.entity_id
_entity_poly.type
_entity_poly.pdbx_seq_one_letter_code
_entity_poly.pdbx_strand_id
1 'polypeptide(L)'
;MSQQVKVYRQLDLRDKTRVTTNKDMIIIDDEVVSKRTQTAVTNTATITAAQLITGILDGTPTAGATYTLPTAALLVAGIYNVQVGSSFFFAVNNKAGDAYTITVAAGNGGTADGTLTVAQNVIRLFLVIITNVTSSSEAYFVYGIE
;
A
#
# COMPACT_ATOMS: atom_id res chain seq x y z
N MET A 1 -35.63 2.61 31.71
CA MET A 1 -34.18 2.75 31.58
C MET A 1 -33.62 1.43 31.05
N SER A 2 -33.06 1.46 29.88
CA SER A 2 -32.34 0.28 29.38
C SER A 2 -31.02 0.17 30.13
N GLN A 3 -30.85 -0.88 30.91
CA GLN A 3 -29.56 -1.22 31.46
C GLN A 3 -28.71 -1.82 30.33
N GLN A 4 -27.63 -1.15 29.96
CA GLN A 4 -26.63 -1.74 29.11
C GLN A 4 -25.89 -2.82 29.91
N VAL A 5 -26.14 -4.07 29.57
CA VAL A 5 -25.34 -5.17 30.08
C VAL A 5 -23.97 -5.09 29.36
N LYS A 6 -22.96 -4.62 30.09
CA LYS A 6 -21.57 -4.73 29.65
C LYS A 6 -21.17 -6.20 29.68
N VAL A 7 -21.32 -6.90 28.59
CA VAL A 7 -20.77 -8.24 28.46
C VAL A 7 -19.29 -8.11 28.18
N TYR A 8 -18.47 -8.25 29.20
CA TYR A 8 -17.04 -8.45 29.04
C TYR A 8 -16.83 -9.89 28.54
N ARG A 9 -16.83 -10.08 27.25
CA ARG A 9 -16.33 -11.31 26.67
C ARG A 9 -14.82 -11.16 26.52
N GLN A 10 -14.09 -12.01 27.21
CA GLN A 10 -12.67 -12.17 26.91
C GLN A 10 -12.59 -12.72 25.48
N LEU A 11 -12.15 -11.88 24.56
CA LEU A 11 -11.94 -12.26 23.19
C LEU A 11 -10.58 -12.96 23.09
N ASP A 12 -10.58 -14.28 22.92
CA ASP A 12 -9.37 -15.03 22.67
C ASP A 12 -8.99 -14.85 21.18
N LEU A 13 -8.05 -13.96 20.92
CA LEU A 13 -7.55 -13.65 19.56
C LEU A 13 -6.55 -14.69 19.03
N ARG A 14 -6.33 -15.80 19.74
CA ARG A 14 -5.44 -16.87 19.27
C ARG A 14 -5.96 -17.58 18.03
N ASP A 15 -7.26 -17.53 17.78
CA ASP A 15 -7.87 -18.08 16.59
C ASP A 15 -8.18 -16.95 15.60
N LYS A 16 -7.22 -16.43 14.91
CA LYS A 16 -7.27 -15.50 13.73
C LYS A 16 -8.66 -14.90 13.39
N THR A 17 -9.56 -14.89 14.37
CA THR A 17 -10.92 -14.40 14.22
C THR A 17 -10.87 -12.88 14.19
N ARG A 18 -11.26 -12.36 13.07
CA ARG A 18 -11.30 -10.93 12.82
C ARG A 18 -12.40 -10.29 13.64
N VAL A 19 -12.03 -9.38 14.52
CA VAL A 19 -13.01 -8.48 15.16
C VAL A 19 -13.21 -7.28 14.25
N THR A 20 -14.38 -7.17 13.67
CA THR A 20 -14.79 -5.98 12.94
C THR A 20 -15.71 -5.18 13.85
N THR A 21 -15.27 -4.04 14.36
CA THR A 21 -16.12 -3.09 15.05
C THR A 21 -16.34 -1.88 14.16
N ASN A 22 -17.58 -1.42 14.14
CA ASN A 22 -18.01 -0.38 13.19
C ASN A 22 -17.60 1.04 13.60
N LYS A 23 -17.00 1.26 14.77
CA LYS A 23 -16.66 2.60 15.27
C LYS A 23 -15.50 2.68 16.24
N ASP A 24 -15.02 1.58 16.78
CA ASP A 24 -14.07 1.66 17.87
C ASP A 24 -12.73 1.07 17.47
N MET A 25 -11.69 1.79 17.78
CA MET A 25 -10.33 1.32 17.67
C MET A 25 -10.10 0.25 18.75
N ILE A 26 -9.74 -0.96 18.34
CA ILE A 26 -9.27 -1.98 19.27
C ILE A 26 -7.77 -1.75 19.46
N ILE A 27 -7.40 -1.33 20.65
CA ILE A 27 -6.00 -1.30 21.08
C ILE A 27 -5.69 -2.69 21.61
N ILE A 28 -4.84 -3.41 20.92
CA ILE A 28 -4.31 -4.68 21.37
C ILE A 28 -2.89 -4.42 21.85
N ASP A 29 -2.69 -4.42 23.16
CA ASP A 29 -1.39 -4.28 23.83
C ASP A 29 -0.33 -3.47 23.05
N ASP A 30 -0.29 -2.18 23.28
CA ASP A 30 0.75 -1.19 23.01
C ASP A 30 1.52 -1.23 21.66
N GLU A 31 1.42 -2.29 20.85
CA GLU A 31 2.16 -2.37 19.59
C GLU A 31 1.32 -2.93 18.43
N VAL A 32 1.10 -2.11 17.40
CA VAL A 32 0.52 -2.56 16.13
C VAL A 32 1.66 -2.80 15.13
N VAL A 33 2.01 -4.06 14.93
CA VAL A 33 3.00 -4.46 13.94
C VAL A 33 2.31 -4.84 12.63
N SER A 34 2.56 -4.06 11.57
CA SER A 34 2.09 -4.40 10.23
C SER A 34 3.07 -5.35 9.54
N LYS A 35 2.57 -6.48 9.04
CA LYS A 35 3.39 -7.36 8.21
C LYS A 35 3.73 -6.67 6.89
N ARG A 36 5.03 -6.53 6.61
CA ARG A 36 5.54 -6.07 5.32
C ARG A 36 6.15 -7.24 4.54
N THR A 37 5.95 -7.23 3.22
CA THR A 37 6.52 -8.24 2.32
C THR A 37 7.48 -7.57 1.37
N GLN A 38 8.69 -8.15 1.24
CA GLN A 38 9.63 -7.75 0.21
C GLN A 38 9.33 -8.53 -1.07
N THR A 39 9.21 -7.83 -2.19
CA THR A 39 9.00 -8.42 -3.50
C THR A 39 10.15 -8.04 -4.41
N ALA A 40 10.85 -9.03 -4.94
CA ALA A 40 11.90 -8.81 -5.93
C ALA A 40 11.29 -8.43 -7.28
N VAL A 41 11.77 -7.34 -7.89
CA VAL A 41 11.37 -6.86 -9.22
C VAL A 41 12.62 -6.53 -10.01
N THR A 42 12.94 -7.33 -11.04
CA THR A 42 14.22 -7.20 -11.74
C THR A 42 14.24 -6.00 -12.69
N ASN A 43 13.25 -5.87 -13.57
CA ASN A 43 13.21 -4.83 -14.61
C ASN A 43 11.84 -4.14 -14.64
N THR A 44 11.54 -3.42 -15.72
CA THR A 44 10.21 -2.81 -15.94
C THR A 44 9.09 -3.82 -15.70
N ALA A 45 8.14 -3.47 -14.87
CA ALA A 45 7.05 -4.36 -14.47
C ALA A 45 5.77 -3.59 -14.11
N THR A 46 4.64 -4.27 -14.22
CA THR A 46 3.37 -3.83 -13.62
C THR A 46 3.25 -4.46 -12.23
N ILE A 47 3.10 -3.62 -11.22
CA ILE A 47 3.02 -4.03 -9.82
C ILE A 47 1.56 -4.38 -9.48
N THR A 48 1.34 -5.43 -8.71
CA THR A 48 -0.01 -5.81 -8.27
C THR A 48 -0.43 -5.03 -7.02
N ALA A 49 -1.74 -4.92 -6.77
CA ALA A 49 -2.27 -4.29 -5.56
C ALA A 49 -1.73 -4.95 -4.27
N ALA A 50 -1.64 -6.27 -4.23
CA ALA A 50 -1.10 -7.00 -3.08
C ALA A 50 0.38 -6.68 -2.80
N GLN A 51 1.20 -6.56 -3.85
CA GLN A 51 2.61 -6.18 -3.72
C GLN A 51 2.77 -4.76 -3.16
N LEU A 52 1.89 -3.83 -3.56
CA LEU A 52 1.91 -2.45 -3.06
C LEU A 52 1.45 -2.34 -1.61
N ILE A 53 0.27 -2.89 -1.29
CA ILE A 53 -0.40 -2.68 0.00
C ILE A 53 0.46 -3.21 1.16
N THR A 54 1.15 -4.31 0.95
CA THR A 54 1.97 -4.95 2.00
C THR A 54 3.46 -4.70 1.83
N GLY A 55 3.91 -3.93 0.81
CA GLY A 55 5.18 -4.17 0.23
C GLY A 55 6.29 -3.15 0.32
N ILE A 56 7.44 -3.77 0.19
CA ILE A 56 8.69 -3.15 -0.23
C ILE A 56 9.04 -3.81 -1.56
N LEU A 57 9.25 -3.01 -2.60
CA LEU A 57 9.69 -3.47 -3.90
C LEU A 57 11.22 -3.40 -3.96
N ASP A 58 11.87 -4.56 -3.98
CA ASP A 58 13.32 -4.68 -4.10
C ASP A 58 13.70 -4.78 -5.58
N GLY A 59 14.15 -3.66 -6.13
CA GLY A 59 14.54 -3.53 -7.52
C GLY A 59 16.00 -3.89 -7.77
N THR A 60 16.26 -4.75 -8.76
CA THR A 60 17.61 -5.05 -9.27
C THR A 60 17.67 -4.86 -10.79
N PRO A 61 17.34 -3.65 -11.30
CA PRO A 61 17.27 -3.44 -12.74
C PRO A 61 18.65 -3.49 -13.39
N THR A 62 18.70 -4.01 -14.63
CA THR A 62 19.89 -4.05 -15.50
C THR A 62 19.90 -2.94 -16.55
N ALA A 63 18.90 -2.07 -16.53
CA ALA A 63 18.73 -0.85 -17.32
C ALA A 63 17.77 0.08 -16.57
N GLY A 64 17.52 1.29 -17.06
CA GLY A 64 16.46 2.14 -16.54
C GLY A 64 15.12 1.38 -16.56
N ALA A 65 14.39 1.35 -15.44
CA ALA A 65 13.17 0.57 -15.27
C ALA A 65 11.97 1.44 -14.87
N THR A 66 10.78 1.02 -15.29
CA THR A 66 9.51 1.66 -14.87
C THR A 66 8.65 0.63 -14.12
N TYR A 67 8.25 0.99 -12.90
CA TYR A 67 7.30 0.24 -12.11
C TYR A 67 5.93 0.91 -12.24
N THR A 68 5.07 0.31 -13.08
CA THR A 68 3.72 0.80 -13.27
C THR A 68 2.82 0.26 -12.16
N LEU A 69 2.19 1.16 -11.43
CA LEU A 69 1.25 0.80 -10.36
C LEU A 69 -0.03 0.16 -10.94
N PRO A 70 -0.80 -0.59 -10.15
CA PRO A 70 -2.07 -1.15 -10.60
C PRO A 70 -3.04 -0.06 -11.06
N THR A 71 -4.01 -0.43 -11.87
CA THR A 71 -5.13 0.46 -12.16
C THR A 71 -5.89 0.80 -10.87
N ALA A 72 -6.55 1.95 -10.83
CA ALA A 72 -7.33 2.36 -9.67
C ALA A 72 -8.40 1.32 -9.30
N ALA A 73 -9.06 0.72 -10.29
CA ALA A 73 -10.04 -0.35 -10.06
C ALA A 73 -9.43 -1.57 -9.37
N LEU A 74 -8.25 -2.04 -9.80
CA LEU A 74 -7.55 -3.16 -9.16
C LEU A 74 -7.08 -2.82 -7.74
N LEU A 75 -6.66 -1.57 -7.52
CA LEU A 75 -6.21 -1.12 -6.21
C LEU A 75 -7.38 -1.04 -5.22
N VAL A 76 -8.50 -0.43 -5.64
CA VAL A 76 -9.73 -0.36 -4.84
C VAL A 76 -10.26 -1.77 -4.53
N ALA A 77 -10.28 -2.68 -5.50
CA ALA A 77 -10.69 -4.07 -5.28
C ALA A 77 -9.75 -4.86 -4.34
N GLY A 78 -8.46 -4.49 -4.29
CA GLY A 78 -7.46 -5.15 -3.45
C GLY A 78 -7.43 -4.68 -1.99
N ILE A 79 -8.07 -3.55 -1.66
CA ILE A 79 -8.10 -2.98 -0.31
C ILE A 79 -9.42 -3.34 0.36
N TYR A 80 -9.33 -3.99 1.51
CA TYR A 80 -10.54 -4.31 2.28
C TYR A 80 -11.18 -3.06 2.87
N ASN A 81 -12.51 -2.95 2.72
CA ASN A 81 -13.31 -1.83 3.25
C ASN A 81 -12.75 -0.45 2.85
N VAL A 82 -12.30 -0.33 1.63
CA VAL A 82 -11.71 0.90 1.08
C VAL A 82 -12.75 2.04 1.05
N GLN A 83 -12.29 3.24 1.40
CA GLN A 83 -13.08 4.47 1.35
C GLN A 83 -12.24 5.59 0.72
N VAL A 84 -12.89 6.66 0.30
CA VAL A 84 -12.18 7.89 -0.08
C VAL A 84 -11.35 8.37 1.11
N GLY A 85 -10.07 8.65 0.89
CA GLY A 85 -9.10 8.99 1.93
C GLY A 85 -8.35 7.78 2.51
N SER A 86 -8.74 6.53 2.20
CA SER A 86 -7.91 5.36 2.54
C SER A 86 -6.52 5.53 1.96
N SER A 87 -5.49 5.32 2.78
CA SER A 87 -4.10 5.56 2.38
C SER A 87 -3.16 4.51 2.95
N PHE A 88 -2.03 4.32 2.27
CA PHE A 88 -0.96 3.44 2.70
C PHE A 88 0.37 3.86 2.09
N PHE A 89 1.45 3.38 2.70
CA PHE A 89 2.81 3.58 2.20
C PHE A 89 3.37 2.30 1.60
N PHE A 90 4.15 2.45 0.53
CA PHE A 90 5.06 1.42 0.05
C PHE A 90 6.45 2.01 -0.18
N ALA A 91 7.47 1.17 -0.23
CA ALA A 91 8.83 1.60 -0.50
C ALA A 91 9.37 0.93 -1.78
N VAL A 92 10.18 1.66 -2.51
CA VAL A 92 11.00 1.13 -3.60
C VAL A 92 12.46 1.23 -3.20
N ASN A 93 13.15 0.11 -3.16
CA ASN A 93 14.56 -0.01 -2.89
C ASN A 93 15.28 -0.35 -4.19
N ASN A 94 16.07 0.57 -4.71
CA ASN A 94 16.82 0.36 -5.95
C ASN A 94 18.21 -0.19 -5.65
N LYS A 95 18.40 -1.50 -5.88
CA LYS A 95 19.65 -2.25 -5.72
C LYS A 95 20.36 -2.51 -7.05
N ALA A 96 20.20 -1.62 -8.05
CA ALA A 96 20.87 -1.76 -9.32
C ALA A 96 22.39 -1.88 -9.15
N GLY A 97 23.03 -2.70 -9.96
CA GLY A 97 24.50 -2.85 -9.98
C GLY A 97 25.23 -1.64 -10.58
N ASP A 98 24.52 -0.86 -11.41
CA ASP A 98 25.00 0.34 -12.08
C ASP A 98 24.05 1.51 -11.85
N ALA A 99 24.39 2.70 -12.36
CA ALA A 99 23.63 3.95 -12.20
C ALA A 99 22.27 3.95 -12.93
N TYR A 100 21.52 2.86 -12.79
CA TYR A 100 20.16 2.74 -13.32
C TYR A 100 19.14 3.29 -12.33
N THR A 101 18.12 3.97 -12.87
CA THR A 101 17.02 4.51 -12.08
C THR A 101 15.77 3.64 -12.22
N ILE A 102 14.95 3.62 -11.17
CA ILE A 102 13.59 3.08 -11.20
C ILE A 102 12.65 4.27 -11.19
N THR A 103 11.72 4.34 -12.14
CA THR A 103 10.66 5.34 -12.17
C THR A 103 9.34 4.69 -11.78
N VAL A 104 8.65 5.25 -10.79
CA VAL A 104 7.29 4.83 -10.44
C VAL A 104 6.31 5.59 -11.33
N ALA A 105 5.41 4.87 -12.00
CA ALA A 105 4.37 5.43 -12.84
C ALA A 105 2.99 5.01 -12.32
N ALA A 106 2.04 5.93 -12.29
CA ALA A 106 0.65 5.60 -11.95
C ALA A 106 0.03 4.70 -13.04
N GLY A 107 -0.81 3.76 -12.63
CA GLY A 107 -1.67 3.01 -13.54
C GLY A 107 -2.91 3.83 -13.94
N ASN A 108 -3.74 3.25 -14.80
CA ASN A 108 -4.98 3.91 -15.24
C ASN A 108 -5.88 4.28 -14.06
N GLY A 109 -6.39 5.51 -14.05
CA GLY A 109 -7.14 6.11 -12.94
C GLY A 109 -6.28 6.62 -11.79
N GLY A 110 -4.95 6.47 -11.86
CA GLY A 110 -4.01 7.05 -10.91
C GLY A 110 -3.39 8.35 -11.41
N THR A 111 -3.02 9.23 -10.49
CA THR A 111 -2.24 10.45 -10.73
C THR A 111 -0.98 10.38 -9.88
N ALA A 112 0.17 10.71 -10.46
CA ALA A 112 1.45 10.70 -9.78
C ALA A 112 1.99 12.12 -9.60
N ASP A 113 2.57 12.41 -8.44
CA ASP A 113 3.12 13.71 -8.08
C ASP A 113 4.38 13.57 -7.22
N GLY A 114 5.20 14.62 -7.20
CA GLY A 114 6.45 14.65 -6.48
C GLY A 114 7.59 13.91 -7.21
N THR A 115 8.63 13.51 -6.47
CA THR A 115 9.78 12.82 -7.06
C THR A 115 9.49 11.33 -7.23
N LEU A 116 9.31 10.90 -8.45
CA LEU A 116 8.92 9.51 -8.81
C LEU A 116 10.11 8.60 -9.15
N THR A 117 11.31 9.15 -9.25
CA THR A 117 12.51 8.38 -9.58
C THR A 117 13.27 7.96 -8.35
N VAL A 118 13.77 6.73 -8.35
CA VAL A 118 14.63 6.16 -7.30
C VAL A 118 15.98 5.86 -7.90
N ALA A 119 17.00 6.61 -7.49
CA ALA A 119 18.37 6.42 -7.97
C ALA A 119 18.96 5.12 -7.43
N GLN A 120 20.07 4.67 -8.03
CA GLN A 120 20.84 3.52 -7.54
C GLN A 120 21.20 3.68 -6.04
N ASN A 121 21.07 2.59 -5.29
CA ASN A 121 21.35 2.53 -3.85
C ASN A 121 20.50 3.48 -2.98
N VAL A 122 19.32 3.87 -3.47
CA VAL A 122 18.35 4.69 -2.74
C VAL A 122 17.10 3.87 -2.42
N ILE A 123 16.56 4.07 -1.24
CA ILE A 123 15.21 3.65 -0.85
C ILE A 123 14.35 4.89 -0.80
N ARG A 124 13.21 4.87 -1.51
CA ARG A 124 12.23 5.95 -1.50
C ARG A 124 10.87 5.45 -1.03
N LEU A 125 10.23 6.26 -0.20
CA LEU A 125 8.88 6.02 0.29
C LEU A 125 7.86 6.71 -0.63
N PHE A 126 6.73 6.04 -0.84
CA PHE A 126 5.60 6.56 -1.61
C PHE A 126 4.32 6.46 -0.78
N LEU A 127 3.50 7.51 -0.83
CA LEU A 127 2.18 7.53 -0.23
C LEU A 127 1.13 7.37 -1.33
N VAL A 128 0.21 6.43 -1.15
CA VAL A 128 -0.98 6.30 -1.99
C VAL A 128 -2.20 6.75 -1.21
N ILE A 129 -3.06 7.55 -1.85
CA ILE A 129 -4.34 8.01 -1.29
C ILE A 129 -5.45 7.71 -2.29
N ILE A 130 -6.46 6.96 -1.87
CA ILE A 130 -7.65 6.69 -2.69
C ILE A 130 -8.54 7.92 -2.70
N THR A 131 -8.87 8.42 -3.89
CA THR A 131 -9.67 9.65 -4.06
C THR A 131 -11.07 9.40 -4.60
N ASN A 132 -11.30 8.24 -5.23
CA ASN A 132 -12.63 7.82 -5.67
C ASN A 132 -12.73 6.29 -5.63
N VAL A 133 -13.83 5.77 -5.09
CA VAL A 133 -14.14 4.34 -4.99
C VAL A 133 -15.34 3.93 -5.83
N THR A 134 -15.93 4.86 -6.60
CA THR A 134 -17.08 4.59 -7.45
C THR A 134 -16.67 3.70 -8.62
N SER A 135 -17.37 2.59 -8.80
CA SER A 135 -17.14 1.65 -9.91
C SER A 135 -17.10 2.37 -11.28
N SER A 136 -16.11 2.04 -12.09
CA SER A 136 -15.78 2.65 -13.38
C SER A 136 -15.26 4.10 -13.32
N SER A 137 -15.05 4.63 -12.12
CA SER A 137 -14.50 5.99 -11.89
C SER A 137 -13.50 6.00 -10.74
N GLU A 138 -12.97 4.83 -10.34
CA GLU A 138 -11.99 4.71 -9.28
C GLU A 138 -10.77 5.58 -9.57
N ALA A 139 -10.23 6.22 -8.53
CA ALA A 139 -9.07 7.08 -8.66
C ALA A 139 -8.19 7.06 -7.41
N TYR A 140 -6.89 7.31 -7.61
CA TYR A 140 -5.91 7.49 -6.53
C TYR A 140 -4.84 8.50 -6.90
N PHE A 141 -4.20 9.06 -5.89
CA PHE A 141 -2.91 9.76 -6.02
C PHE A 141 -1.78 8.91 -5.47
N VAL A 142 -0.60 9.03 -6.09
CA VAL A 142 0.66 8.54 -5.54
C VAL A 142 1.65 9.68 -5.44
N TYR A 143 2.22 9.88 -4.27
CA TYR A 143 3.21 10.91 -3.96
C TYR A 143 4.56 10.29 -3.69
N GLY A 144 5.59 10.73 -4.40
CA GLY A 144 6.98 10.43 -4.05
C GLY A 144 7.42 11.35 -2.91
N ILE A 145 7.81 10.76 -1.76
CA ILE A 145 8.22 11.50 -0.56
C ILE A 145 9.75 11.57 -0.53
N GLU A 146 10.27 12.77 -0.30
CA GLU A 146 11.71 13.04 -0.09
C GLU A 146 12.07 13.06 1.38
#